data_0d04cd0728f22f7dd9cf9c65014c4a59
#
_entry.id   0d04cd0728f22f7dd9cf9c65014c4a59
#
_cell.length_a   1.000
_cell.length_b   1.000
_cell.length_c   1.000
_cell.angle_alpha   90.00
_cell.angle_beta   90.00
_cell.angle_gamma   90.00
#
_symmetry.space_group_name_H-M   'P 1'
#
loop_
_entity.id
_entity.type
_entity.pdbx_description
1 polymer ?
#
loop_
_entity_poly.entity_id
_entity_poly.type
_entity_poly.pdbx_seq_one_letter_code
_entity_poly.pdbx_strand_id
1 'polypeptide(L)'
;MSEQCQDTLRPDPQLLRQAMSIHTRKITDSCRDKDCIENLPVYLTCGSQSLLDSSASTRVRCAELISTYIDVEPVAFDRNHYCIDITFYYRIIADALVGVSRPAALYGLASFTKRAVLCGEDSCAHIYRSDTRLSAPDGITRASANRPTAVVEVLDPMVLSSKVREACDCRCKEPCSPQIPDPIRRMFDEDLTFPSDRRRLYVTLGQFSIVRLERDAQLIVPVLDYSIPTKECCDNPGCTEDPCEM
;
A
#
# COMPACT_ATOMS: atom_id res chain seq x y z
N MET A 1 -14.62 27.39 23.93
CA MET A 1 -15.17 28.41 23.04
C MET A 1 -14.03 29.28 22.58
N SER A 2 -13.51 29.03 21.42
CA SER A 2 -12.67 29.98 20.68
C SER A 2 -12.87 29.64 19.19
N GLU A 3 -13.76 30.44 18.58
CA GLU A 3 -13.95 30.50 17.14
C GLU A 3 -12.62 30.96 16.52
N GLN A 4 -11.92 30.05 15.87
CA GLN A 4 -10.88 30.42 14.92
C GLN A 4 -11.55 31.00 13.69
N CYS A 5 -11.53 32.33 13.63
CA CYS A 5 -11.88 33.11 12.45
C CYS A 5 -11.09 32.56 11.24
N GLN A 6 -11.77 31.89 10.32
CA GLN A 6 -11.23 31.61 9.00
C GLN A 6 -11.14 32.97 8.29
N ASP A 7 -9.94 33.51 8.29
CA ASP A 7 -9.58 34.66 7.48
C ASP A 7 -9.64 34.22 6.01
N THR A 8 -10.80 34.36 5.41
CA THR A 8 -10.99 34.13 3.96
C THR A 8 -10.22 35.25 3.25
N LEU A 9 -8.97 34.97 2.90
CA LEU A 9 -8.19 35.77 1.97
C LEU A 9 -9.05 36.03 0.72
N ARG A 10 -9.67 37.21 0.64
CA ARG A 10 -10.31 37.66 -0.59
C ARG A 10 -9.21 37.87 -1.61
N PRO A 11 -9.19 37.12 -2.72
CA PRO A 11 -8.15 37.30 -3.70
C PRO A 11 -8.20 38.73 -4.28
N ASP A 12 -7.05 39.35 -4.43
CA ASP A 12 -6.93 40.66 -5.06
C ASP A 12 -7.58 40.58 -6.47
N PRO A 13 -8.51 41.48 -6.81
CA PRO A 13 -9.15 41.50 -8.12
C PRO A 13 -8.18 41.60 -9.30
N GLN A 14 -6.96 42.09 -9.08
CA GLN A 14 -5.92 42.14 -10.13
C GLN A 14 -5.29 40.76 -10.36
N LEU A 15 -5.16 39.92 -9.36
CA LEU A 15 -4.68 38.53 -9.49
C LEU A 15 -5.69 37.65 -10.22
N LEU A 16 -6.99 37.96 -10.14
CA LEU A 16 -8.03 37.20 -10.85
C LEU A 16 -8.00 37.41 -12.38
N ARG A 17 -7.33 38.46 -12.87
CA ARG A 17 -7.20 38.71 -14.31
C ARG A 17 -6.27 37.74 -15.02
N GLN A 18 -5.43 37.01 -14.28
CA GLN A 18 -4.51 36.00 -14.78
C GLN A 18 -4.77 34.65 -14.07
N ALA A 19 -6.02 34.26 -13.98
CA ALA A 19 -6.39 32.99 -13.39
C ALA A 19 -6.50 31.92 -14.46
N MET A 20 -6.00 30.72 -14.14
CA MET A 20 -6.06 29.54 -15.00
C MET A 20 -6.85 28.43 -14.29
N SER A 21 -7.70 27.74 -15.03
CA SER A 21 -8.33 26.52 -14.55
C SER A 21 -7.38 25.36 -14.74
N ILE A 22 -7.06 24.68 -13.65
CA ILE A 22 -6.27 23.45 -13.65
C ILE A 22 -7.11 22.26 -13.23
N HIS A 23 -6.84 21.11 -13.83
CA HIS A 23 -7.38 19.84 -13.39
C HIS A 23 -6.33 19.12 -12.56
N THR A 24 -6.70 18.74 -11.33
CA THR A 24 -5.81 18.09 -10.36
C THR A 24 -6.55 17.09 -9.50
N ARG A 25 -5.84 16.38 -8.65
CA ARG A 25 -6.43 15.54 -7.62
C ARG A 25 -6.50 16.28 -6.30
N LYS A 26 -7.69 16.32 -5.72
CA LYS A 26 -7.94 16.86 -4.37
C LYS A 26 -7.94 15.70 -3.39
N ILE A 27 -7.21 15.84 -2.30
CA ILE A 27 -7.33 14.94 -1.14
C ILE A 27 -8.59 15.33 -0.40
N THR A 28 -9.54 14.41 -0.25
CA THR A 28 -10.78 14.64 0.47
C THR A 28 -10.62 14.35 1.95
N ASP A 29 -9.88 13.31 2.30
CA ASP A 29 -9.58 12.93 3.66
C ASP A 29 -8.31 12.06 3.71
N SER A 30 -7.65 12.01 4.88
CA SER A 30 -6.46 11.20 5.08
C SER A 30 -6.25 10.81 6.53
N CYS A 31 -5.70 9.64 6.77
CA CYS A 31 -5.26 9.20 8.09
C CYS A 31 -3.85 8.61 8.03
N ARG A 32 -3.15 8.67 9.15
CA ARG A 32 -1.88 7.98 9.37
C ARG A 32 -2.05 6.93 10.46
N ASP A 33 -1.34 5.82 10.32
CA ASP A 33 -1.41 4.74 11.27
C ASP A 33 -0.03 4.16 11.60
N LYS A 34 0.11 3.65 12.83
CA LYS A 34 1.27 2.93 13.32
C LYS A 34 0.78 1.60 13.87
N ASP A 35 0.81 0.60 13.02
CA ASP A 35 0.35 -0.73 13.36
C ASP A 35 1.46 -1.52 14.10
N CYS A 36 1.12 -2.11 15.24
CA CYS A 36 1.89 -3.19 15.84
C CYS A 36 1.15 -4.50 15.58
N ILE A 37 1.63 -5.23 14.58
CA ILE A 37 0.95 -6.42 14.05
C ILE A 37 1.55 -7.64 14.71
N GLU A 38 0.88 -8.15 15.74
CA GLU A 38 1.40 -9.24 16.55
C GLU A 38 1.09 -10.62 16.00
N ASN A 39 2.07 -11.50 16.10
CA ASN A 39 1.90 -12.93 15.84
C ASN A 39 1.34 -13.26 14.44
N LEU A 40 1.79 -12.55 13.41
CA LEU A 40 1.47 -12.90 12.04
C LEU A 40 2.01 -14.28 11.70
N PRO A 41 1.18 -15.20 11.19
CA PRO A 41 1.63 -16.48 10.68
C PRO A 41 2.47 -16.27 9.41
N VAL A 42 3.58 -16.99 9.31
CA VAL A 42 4.45 -16.99 8.14
C VAL A 42 4.24 -18.26 7.35
N TYR A 43 3.73 -18.14 6.13
CA TYR A 43 3.57 -19.23 5.18
C TYR A 43 4.91 -19.47 4.50
N LEU A 44 5.63 -20.50 4.89
CA LEU A 44 6.95 -20.80 4.37
C LEU A 44 6.88 -21.55 3.04
N THR A 45 7.92 -21.43 2.21
CA THR A 45 8.10 -22.34 1.07
C THR A 45 8.36 -23.76 1.55
N CYS A 46 8.06 -24.76 0.75
CA CYS A 46 8.21 -26.17 1.14
C CYS A 46 9.64 -26.51 1.60
N GLY A 47 10.66 -26.02 0.88
CA GLY A 47 12.06 -26.19 1.27
C GLY A 47 12.40 -25.47 2.58
N SER A 48 11.91 -24.22 2.76
CA SER A 48 12.08 -23.45 3.99
C SER A 48 11.40 -24.11 5.19
N GLN A 49 10.24 -24.74 5.01
CA GLN A 49 9.56 -25.48 6.07
C GLN A 49 10.41 -26.67 6.56
N SER A 50 10.99 -27.42 5.64
CA SER A 50 11.85 -28.56 6.00
C SER A 50 13.11 -28.12 6.76
N LEU A 51 13.68 -26.96 6.41
CA LEU A 51 14.78 -26.35 7.14
C LEU A 51 14.35 -25.86 8.53
N LEU A 52 13.17 -25.26 8.67
CA LEU A 52 12.62 -24.86 9.96
C LEU A 52 12.45 -26.05 10.90
N ASP A 53 11.91 -27.16 10.40
CA ASP A 53 11.66 -28.37 11.19
C ASP A 53 12.95 -29.00 11.74
N SER A 54 14.04 -28.90 10.98
CA SER A 54 15.37 -29.41 11.37
C SER A 54 16.25 -28.40 12.11
N SER A 55 15.82 -27.13 12.22
CA SER A 55 16.62 -26.07 12.80
C SER A 55 16.69 -26.11 14.33
N ALA A 56 17.86 -25.82 14.89
CA ALA A 56 18.05 -25.62 16.34
C ALA A 56 17.56 -24.24 16.79
N SER A 57 17.71 -23.22 15.93
CA SER A 57 17.26 -21.87 16.20
C SER A 57 16.90 -21.17 14.89
N THR A 58 15.96 -20.21 14.97
CA THR A 58 15.52 -19.44 13.82
C THR A 58 15.34 -17.98 14.23
N ARG A 59 15.83 -17.07 13.38
CA ARG A 59 15.70 -15.63 13.58
C ARG A 59 15.25 -14.95 12.29
N VAL A 60 14.19 -14.17 12.35
CA VAL A 60 13.77 -13.33 11.23
C VAL A 60 14.76 -12.18 11.07
N ARG A 61 15.29 -12.03 9.86
CA ARG A 61 16.27 -11.01 9.50
C ARG A 61 15.61 -9.73 9.02
N CYS A 62 14.66 -9.85 8.09
CA CYS A 62 13.92 -8.73 7.55
C CYS A 62 12.53 -9.14 7.07
N ALA A 63 11.69 -8.13 6.92
CA ALA A 63 10.40 -8.23 6.26
C ALA A 63 10.35 -7.14 5.18
N GLU A 64 9.92 -7.49 3.99
CA GLU A 64 9.81 -6.60 2.84
C GLU A 64 8.35 -6.52 2.39
N LEU A 65 7.83 -5.33 2.18
CA LEU A 65 6.50 -5.17 1.59
C LEU A 65 6.59 -5.45 0.09
N ILE A 66 5.97 -6.54 -0.37
CA ILE A 66 6.03 -6.94 -1.79
C ILE A 66 4.83 -6.49 -2.60
N SER A 67 3.68 -6.31 -1.96
CA SER A 67 2.47 -5.86 -2.63
C SER A 67 1.41 -5.41 -1.64
N THR A 68 0.45 -4.63 -2.13
CA THR A 68 -0.73 -4.20 -1.39
C THR A 68 -1.96 -4.33 -2.28
N TYR A 69 -3.03 -4.93 -1.74
CA TYR A 69 -4.35 -4.93 -2.37
C TYR A 69 -5.22 -3.90 -1.65
N ILE A 70 -5.92 -3.07 -2.42
CA ILE A 70 -6.78 -2.00 -1.89
C ILE A 70 -8.14 -2.14 -2.54
N ASP A 71 -9.17 -2.21 -1.70
CA ASP A 71 -10.55 -2.18 -2.12
C ASP A 71 -11.27 -0.99 -1.49
N VAL A 72 -12.15 -0.33 -2.25
CA VAL A 72 -12.85 0.89 -1.82
C VAL A 72 -14.33 0.72 -2.06
N GLU A 73 -15.08 0.66 -0.98
CA GLU A 73 -16.53 0.52 -1.02
C GLU A 73 -17.23 1.68 -0.30
N PRO A 74 -18.36 2.18 -0.81
CA PRO A 74 -19.17 3.16 -0.09
C PRO A 74 -19.72 2.52 1.19
N VAL A 75 -19.75 3.28 2.28
CA VAL A 75 -20.38 2.83 3.53
C VAL A 75 -21.90 2.79 3.32
N ALA A 76 -22.53 1.68 3.72
CA ALA A 76 -23.98 1.52 3.62
C ALA A 76 -24.69 2.63 4.42
N PHE A 77 -25.67 3.28 3.79
CA PHE A 77 -26.48 4.38 4.35
C PHE A 77 -25.71 5.67 4.68
N ASP A 78 -24.41 5.77 4.36
CA ASP A 78 -23.62 6.99 4.50
C ASP A 78 -22.91 7.31 3.18
N ARG A 79 -23.45 8.31 2.47
CA ARG A 79 -23.00 8.63 1.11
C ARG A 79 -21.65 9.32 1.05
N ASN A 80 -21.18 9.85 2.17
CA ASN A 80 -19.96 10.63 2.21
C ASN A 80 -18.75 9.84 2.67
N HIS A 81 -18.95 8.64 3.23
CA HIS A 81 -17.87 7.82 3.74
C HIS A 81 -17.62 6.59 2.89
N TYR A 82 -16.37 6.22 2.80
CA TYR A 82 -15.88 5.04 2.09
C TYR A 82 -15.08 4.16 3.04
N CYS A 83 -15.36 2.88 2.96
CA CYS A 83 -14.58 1.84 3.61
C CYS A 83 -13.45 1.43 2.69
N ILE A 84 -12.23 1.43 3.22
CA ILE A 84 -11.02 1.07 2.48
C ILE A 84 -10.45 -0.17 3.15
N ASP A 85 -10.56 -1.31 2.48
CA ASP A 85 -9.96 -2.56 2.90
C ASP A 85 -8.58 -2.71 2.26
N ILE A 86 -7.56 -2.81 3.10
CA ILE A 86 -6.16 -2.83 2.66
C ILE A 86 -5.54 -4.13 3.13
N THR A 87 -5.06 -4.95 2.19
CA THR A 87 -4.31 -6.16 2.50
C THR A 87 -2.86 -5.99 2.07
N PHE A 88 -1.95 -6.08 3.01
CA PHE A 88 -0.51 -6.01 2.81
C PHE A 88 0.08 -7.41 2.73
N TYR A 89 1.01 -7.61 1.81
CA TYR A 89 1.75 -8.86 1.63
C TYR A 89 3.23 -8.62 1.87
N TYR A 90 3.80 -9.38 2.80
CA TYR A 90 5.20 -9.25 3.21
C TYR A 90 5.98 -10.51 2.86
N ARG A 91 7.14 -10.32 2.23
CA ARG A 91 8.15 -11.36 2.15
C ARG A 91 8.93 -11.38 3.45
N ILE A 92 8.96 -12.51 4.13
CA ILE A 92 9.70 -12.71 5.36
C ILE A 92 10.95 -13.51 5.03
N ILE A 93 12.12 -12.96 5.44
CA ILE A 93 13.41 -13.62 5.29
C ILE A 93 13.94 -13.92 6.68
N ALA A 94 14.21 -15.18 6.96
CA ALA A 94 14.73 -15.64 8.23
C ALA A 94 15.98 -16.50 8.03
N ASP A 95 16.79 -16.60 9.06
CA ASP A 95 17.96 -17.47 9.09
C ASP A 95 17.69 -18.63 10.07
N ALA A 96 17.89 -19.87 9.61
CA ALA A 96 17.77 -21.09 10.38
C ALA A 96 19.14 -21.71 10.61
N LEU A 97 19.47 -22.01 11.85
CA LEU A 97 20.70 -22.73 12.20
C LEU A 97 20.40 -24.23 12.22
N VAL A 98 20.94 -24.95 11.21
CA VAL A 98 20.83 -26.40 11.09
C VAL A 98 22.19 -27.02 11.36
N GLY A 99 22.33 -27.70 12.51
CA GLY A 99 23.62 -28.30 12.93
C GLY A 99 24.70 -27.26 13.24
N VAL A 100 25.94 -27.54 12.84
CA VAL A 100 27.14 -26.69 13.04
C VAL A 100 27.44 -25.83 11.81
N SER A 101 26.60 -25.91 10.79
CA SER A 101 26.78 -25.28 9.49
C SER A 101 26.43 -23.77 9.51
N ARG A 102 26.70 -23.09 8.40
CA ARG A 102 26.25 -21.70 8.21
C ARG A 102 24.72 -21.63 8.24
N PRO A 103 24.14 -20.53 8.76
CA PRO A 103 22.70 -20.35 8.73
C PRO A 103 22.15 -20.47 7.30
N ALA A 104 21.07 -21.22 7.15
CA ALA A 104 20.33 -21.35 5.90
C ALA A 104 19.20 -20.31 5.86
N ALA A 105 19.00 -19.68 4.71
CA ALA A 105 17.93 -18.70 4.54
C ALA A 105 16.57 -19.41 4.37
N LEU A 106 15.57 -18.89 5.08
CA LEU A 106 14.17 -19.27 4.96
C LEU A 106 13.40 -18.14 4.30
N TYR A 107 12.48 -18.51 3.41
CA TYR A 107 11.59 -17.58 2.72
C TYR A 107 10.14 -17.92 2.99
N GLY A 108 9.35 -16.90 3.21
CA GLY A 108 7.91 -17.08 3.43
C GLY A 108 7.12 -15.81 3.20
N LEU A 109 5.81 -15.96 3.22
CA LEU A 109 4.81 -14.91 3.08
C LEU A 109 4.09 -14.70 4.40
N ALA A 110 3.91 -13.44 4.78
CA ALA A 110 2.94 -13.04 5.79
C ALA A 110 1.97 -12.03 5.19
N SER A 111 0.73 -11.98 5.67
CA SER A 111 -0.26 -11.01 5.21
C SER A 111 -1.00 -10.39 6.38
N PHE A 112 -1.37 -9.13 6.23
CA PHE A 112 -2.14 -8.38 7.20
C PHE A 112 -3.21 -7.57 6.49
N THR A 113 -4.44 -7.61 6.99
CA THR A 113 -5.55 -6.83 6.45
C THR A 113 -6.04 -5.86 7.50
N LYS A 114 -6.24 -4.61 7.09
CA LYS A 114 -6.88 -3.60 7.92
C LYS A 114 -7.92 -2.82 7.14
N ARG A 115 -8.80 -2.17 7.88
CA ARG A 115 -9.88 -1.33 7.38
C ARG A 115 -9.73 0.09 7.88
N ALA A 116 -9.88 1.05 6.97
CA ALA A 116 -9.99 2.46 7.27
C ALA A 116 -11.34 3.00 6.73
N VAL A 117 -11.90 4.00 7.41
CA VAL A 117 -13.09 4.70 6.92
C VAL A 117 -12.74 6.17 6.78
N LEU A 118 -12.87 6.70 5.57
CA LEU A 118 -12.52 8.08 5.24
C LEU A 118 -13.67 8.77 4.51
N CYS A 119 -13.72 10.09 4.64
CA CYS A 119 -14.69 10.93 3.96
C CYS A 119 -14.26 11.17 2.51
N GLY A 120 -15.09 10.75 1.54
CA GLY A 120 -14.78 10.83 0.11
C GLY A 120 -15.58 11.85 -0.67
N GLU A 121 -16.46 12.62 -0.04
CA GLU A 121 -17.47 13.50 -0.65
C GLU A 121 -18.37 12.74 -1.62
N ASP A 122 -19.68 12.92 -1.55
CA ASP A 122 -20.61 12.27 -2.48
C ASP A 122 -20.53 12.91 -3.88
N SER A 123 -20.50 12.09 -4.92
CA SER A 123 -20.64 12.54 -6.29
C SER A 123 -21.41 11.52 -7.11
N CYS A 124 -22.57 11.93 -7.56
CA CYS A 124 -23.41 11.17 -8.51
C CYS A 124 -23.04 11.43 -9.97
N ALA A 125 -21.90 12.09 -10.25
CA ALA A 125 -21.52 12.43 -11.60
C ALA A 125 -21.03 11.20 -12.38
N HIS A 126 -21.52 11.06 -13.59
CA HIS A 126 -21.01 10.12 -14.60
C HIS A 126 -20.03 10.85 -15.51
N ILE A 127 -18.82 10.30 -15.65
CA ILE A 127 -17.77 10.89 -16.48
C ILE A 127 -17.65 10.11 -17.79
N TYR A 128 -17.78 10.81 -18.90
CA TYR A 128 -17.53 10.27 -20.24
C TYR A 128 -16.30 10.96 -20.82
N ARG A 129 -15.35 10.18 -21.33
CA ARG A 129 -14.11 10.69 -21.91
C ARG A 129 -14.01 10.25 -23.38
N SER A 130 -13.64 11.18 -24.25
CA SER A 130 -13.46 10.90 -25.68
C SER A 130 -12.18 10.08 -25.98
N ASP A 131 -11.21 10.11 -25.06
CA ASP A 131 -9.95 9.39 -25.16
C ASP A 131 -10.04 7.93 -24.73
N THR A 132 -11.15 7.55 -24.10
CA THR A 132 -11.40 6.15 -23.74
C THR A 132 -11.66 5.37 -25.02
N ARG A 133 -10.63 4.87 -25.66
CA ARG A 133 -10.74 3.89 -26.76
C ARG A 133 -11.26 2.59 -26.16
N LEU A 134 -12.58 2.52 -26.06
CA LEU A 134 -13.24 1.29 -25.70
C LEU A 134 -13.10 0.34 -26.88
N SER A 135 -12.35 -0.72 -26.67
CA SER A 135 -12.43 -1.94 -27.47
C SER A 135 -13.76 -2.67 -27.19
N ALA A 136 -14.84 -1.94 -27.04
CA ALA A 136 -16.16 -2.53 -27.00
C ALA A 136 -16.61 -2.73 -28.45
N PRO A 137 -16.99 -3.93 -28.84
CA PRO A 137 -17.41 -4.23 -30.22
C PRO A 137 -18.66 -3.46 -30.64
N ASP A 138 -19.33 -2.79 -29.73
CA ASP A 138 -20.55 -2.01 -29.93
C ASP A 138 -20.32 -0.49 -30.03
N GLY A 139 -19.08 0.00 -29.88
CA GLY A 139 -18.73 1.42 -29.96
C GLY A 139 -19.35 2.31 -28.87
N ILE A 140 -19.93 1.72 -27.82
CA ILE A 140 -20.59 2.46 -26.74
C ILE A 140 -19.57 2.91 -25.71
N THR A 141 -19.48 4.23 -25.47
CA THR A 141 -18.67 4.81 -24.40
C THR A 141 -19.33 4.52 -23.05
N ARG A 142 -18.66 3.73 -22.21
CA ARG A 142 -19.14 3.45 -20.85
C ARG A 142 -18.77 4.60 -19.93
N ALA A 143 -19.72 5.05 -19.12
CA ALA A 143 -19.49 6.01 -18.08
C ALA A 143 -18.56 5.42 -17.01
N SER A 144 -17.54 6.17 -16.59
CA SER A 144 -16.85 5.91 -15.34
C SER A 144 -17.51 6.66 -14.20
N ALA A 145 -17.70 6.01 -13.06
CA ALA A 145 -18.14 6.71 -11.87
C ALA A 145 -17.00 7.59 -11.33
N ASN A 146 -17.33 8.82 -10.92
CA ASN A 146 -16.37 9.70 -10.24
C ASN A 146 -16.20 9.25 -8.77
N ARG A 147 -15.79 7.99 -8.57
CA ARG A 147 -15.51 7.46 -7.25
C ARG A 147 -14.14 7.97 -6.76
N PRO A 148 -13.97 8.18 -5.45
CA PRO A 148 -12.67 8.51 -4.92
C PRO A 148 -11.69 7.34 -5.11
N THR A 149 -10.43 7.68 -5.30
CA THR A 149 -9.33 6.71 -5.38
C THR A 149 -8.62 6.67 -4.04
N ALA A 150 -8.44 5.50 -3.46
CA ALA A 150 -7.61 5.34 -2.29
C ALA A 150 -6.14 5.22 -2.70
N VAL A 151 -5.28 5.95 -2.00
CA VAL A 151 -3.82 5.89 -2.12
C VAL A 151 -3.25 5.53 -0.76
N VAL A 152 -2.37 4.53 -0.74
CA VAL A 152 -1.73 4.05 0.48
C VAL A 152 -0.22 4.19 0.33
N GLU A 153 0.38 5.00 1.19
CA GLU A 153 1.83 5.13 1.32
C GLU A 153 2.29 4.33 2.52
N VAL A 154 3.26 3.46 2.33
CA VAL A 154 3.73 2.53 3.37
C VAL A 154 5.23 2.51 3.39
N LEU A 155 5.82 2.56 4.59
CA LEU A 155 7.23 2.27 4.79
C LEU A 155 7.44 0.77 4.95
N ASP A 156 8.62 0.29 4.58
CA ASP A 156 9.00 -1.10 4.83
C ASP A 156 8.84 -1.44 6.32
N PRO A 157 8.22 -2.60 6.65
CA PRO A 157 7.92 -2.94 8.02
C PRO A 157 9.18 -3.29 8.80
N MET A 158 9.19 -2.92 10.09
CA MET A 158 10.23 -3.31 11.01
C MET A 158 9.88 -4.62 11.70
N VAL A 159 10.83 -5.55 11.76
CA VAL A 159 10.68 -6.78 12.54
C VAL A 159 10.90 -6.45 14.01
N LEU A 160 9.84 -6.56 14.82
CA LEU A 160 9.89 -6.31 16.27
C LEU A 160 10.28 -7.57 17.05
N SER A 161 9.67 -8.71 16.66
CA SER A 161 9.99 -10.01 17.24
C SER A 161 9.63 -11.15 16.32
N SER A 162 10.17 -12.33 16.58
CA SER A 162 9.78 -13.57 15.91
C SER A 162 9.78 -14.72 16.91
N LYS A 163 8.92 -15.71 16.68
CA LYS A 163 8.87 -16.92 17.48
C LYS A 163 8.51 -18.13 16.63
N VAL A 164 9.08 -19.25 16.99
CA VAL A 164 8.71 -20.56 16.47
C VAL A 164 7.83 -21.24 17.49
N ARG A 165 6.71 -21.79 17.08
CA ARG A 165 5.85 -22.63 17.90
C ARG A 165 5.96 -24.08 17.42
N GLU A 166 6.09 -25.00 18.36
CA GLU A 166 5.98 -26.43 18.07
C GLU A 166 4.56 -26.80 17.66
N ALA A 167 4.42 -27.89 16.93
CA ALA A 167 3.13 -28.47 16.64
C ALA A 167 2.35 -28.73 17.94
N CYS A 168 1.08 -28.41 17.94
CA CYS A 168 0.19 -28.65 19.07
C CYS A 168 -0.89 -29.65 18.62
N ASP A 169 -1.07 -30.71 19.37
CA ASP A 169 -2.16 -31.69 19.18
C ASP A 169 -3.55 -31.11 19.46
N CYS A 170 -3.62 -29.87 19.95
CA CYS A 170 -4.92 -29.24 20.15
C CYS A 170 -5.56 -28.95 18.79
N ARG A 171 -6.81 -29.34 18.62
CA ARG A 171 -7.71 -28.96 17.52
C ARG A 171 -8.03 -27.45 17.58
N CYS A 172 -7.01 -26.60 17.64
CA CYS A 172 -7.18 -25.18 17.46
C CYS A 172 -7.64 -24.97 16.02
N LYS A 173 -8.73 -24.23 15.84
CA LYS A 173 -9.21 -23.84 14.52
C LYS A 173 -8.02 -23.35 13.72
N GLU A 174 -7.72 -24.01 12.62
CA GLU A 174 -6.69 -23.56 11.68
C GLU A 174 -6.98 -22.09 11.35
N PRO A 175 -5.98 -21.20 11.42
CA PRO A 175 -6.18 -19.88 10.88
C PRO A 175 -6.63 -20.08 9.44
N CYS A 176 -7.79 -19.53 9.10
CA CYS A 176 -8.33 -19.60 7.75
C CYS A 176 -7.21 -19.21 6.80
N SER A 177 -6.77 -20.14 5.95
CA SER A 177 -5.69 -19.85 5.00
C SER A 177 -6.11 -18.62 4.20
N PRO A 178 -5.37 -17.49 4.28
CA PRO A 178 -5.72 -16.34 3.48
C PRO A 178 -5.71 -16.78 2.02
N GLN A 179 -6.69 -16.33 1.25
CA GLN A 179 -6.67 -16.53 -0.18
C GLN A 179 -5.50 -15.71 -0.74
N ILE A 180 -4.36 -16.37 -0.94
CA ILE A 180 -3.18 -15.73 -1.51
C ILE A 180 -3.41 -15.58 -3.02
N PRO A 181 -3.45 -14.34 -3.56
CA PRO A 181 -3.61 -14.12 -4.99
C PRO A 181 -2.48 -14.81 -5.79
N ASP A 182 -2.82 -15.35 -6.96
CA ASP A 182 -1.83 -16.01 -7.82
C ASP A 182 -0.62 -15.14 -8.19
N PRO A 183 -0.74 -13.81 -8.44
CA PRO A 183 0.43 -12.97 -8.68
C PRO A 183 1.41 -12.95 -7.50
N ILE A 184 0.90 -12.96 -6.25
CA ILE A 184 1.75 -12.99 -5.04
C ILE A 184 2.41 -14.36 -4.89
N ARG A 185 1.64 -15.45 -5.12
CA ARG A 185 2.16 -16.82 -5.04
C ARG A 185 3.31 -17.05 -6.01
N ARG A 186 3.22 -16.50 -7.24
CA ARG A 186 4.26 -16.60 -8.27
C ARG A 186 5.56 -15.84 -7.96
N MET A 187 5.57 -15.00 -6.91
CA MET A 187 6.79 -14.31 -6.45
C MET A 187 7.69 -15.23 -5.61
N PHE A 188 7.26 -16.47 -5.37
CA PHE A 188 8.02 -17.48 -4.66
C PHE A 188 8.32 -18.64 -5.59
N ASP A 189 9.54 -19.17 -5.49
CA ASP A 189 10.02 -20.25 -6.37
C ASP A 189 9.36 -21.62 -6.07
N GLU A 190 8.76 -21.76 -4.88
CA GLU A 190 8.12 -22.97 -4.38
C GLU A 190 6.73 -22.66 -3.79
N ASP A 191 5.93 -23.70 -3.61
CA ASP A 191 4.63 -23.59 -2.97
C ASP A 191 4.74 -23.18 -1.51
N LEU A 192 3.84 -22.29 -1.09
CA LEU A 192 3.73 -21.81 0.27
C LEU A 192 2.90 -22.80 1.11
N THR A 193 3.38 -23.12 2.30
CA THR A 193 2.75 -24.06 3.22
C THR A 193 2.63 -23.49 4.64
N PHE A 194 1.60 -23.91 5.36
CA PHE A 194 1.43 -23.61 6.78
C PHE A 194 0.85 -24.86 7.49
N PRO A 195 1.67 -25.86 7.71
CA PRO A 195 1.22 -27.15 8.21
C PRO A 195 0.73 -27.06 9.67
N SER A 196 -0.29 -27.85 10.01
CA SER A 196 -0.84 -27.90 11.38
C SER A 196 -0.01 -28.81 12.31
N ASP A 197 0.66 -29.80 11.74
CA ASP A 197 1.39 -30.89 12.42
C ASP A 197 2.91 -30.64 12.55
N ARG A 198 3.38 -29.46 12.16
CA ARG A 198 4.81 -29.09 12.16
C ARG A 198 5.06 -27.77 12.87
N ARG A 199 6.34 -27.43 13.00
CA ARG A 199 6.79 -26.14 13.55
C ARG A 199 6.27 -24.99 12.70
N ARG A 200 5.84 -23.90 13.35
CA ARG A 200 5.29 -22.72 12.69
C ARG A 200 6.05 -21.48 13.10
N LEU A 201 6.42 -20.66 12.11
CA LEU A 201 7.05 -19.38 12.32
C LEU A 201 5.98 -18.29 12.42
N TYR A 202 6.12 -17.43 13.42
CA TYR A 202 5.31 -16.23 13.61
C TYR A 202 6.22 -15.02 13.71
N VAL A 203 5.77 -13.89 13.19
CA VAL A 203 6.49 -12.62 13.24
C VAL A 203 5.60 -11.51 13.80
N THR A 204 6.19 -10.59 14.54
CA THR A 204 5.54 -9.34 14.95
C THR A 204 6.20 -8.21 14.21
N LEU A 205 5.40 -7.41 13.51
CA LEU A 205 5.86 -6.32 12.65
C LEU A 205 5.34 -4.98 13.17
N GLY A 206 6.19 -3.95 13.06
CA GLY A 206 5.79 -2.57 13.19
C GLY A 206 5.71 -1.94 11.81
N GLN A 207 4.56 -1.34 11.46
CA GLN A 207 4.34 -0.72 10.17
C GLN A 207 3.82 0.70 10.33
N PHE A 208 4.31 1.60 9.50
CA PHE A 208 3.76 2.95 9.34
C PHE A 208 3.11 3.08 7.98
N SER A 209 1.89 3.62 7.95
CA SER A 209 1.17 3.86 6.71
C SER A 209 0.36 5.15 6.74
N ILE A 210 0.19 5.76 5.57
CA ILE A 210 -0.72 6.89 5.34
C ILE A 210 -1.73 6.43 4.30
N VAL A 211 -3.01 6.58 4.62
CA VAL A 211 -4.11 6.29 3.73
C VAL A 211 -4.82 7.58 3.41
N ARG A 212 -5.03 7.89 2.14
CA ARG A 212 -5.80 9.05 1.70
C ARG A 212 -6.77 8.69 0.61
N LEU A 213 -7.88 9.43 0.56
CA LEU A 213 -8.82 9.43 -0.55
C LEU A 213 -8.57 10.64 -1.42
N GLU A 214 -8.47 10.41 -2.72
CA GLU A 214 -8.27 11.42 -3.74
C GLU A 214 -9.43 11.43 -4.72
N ARG A 215 -9.76 12.62 -5.21
CA ARG A 215 -10.78 12.82 -6.23
C ARG A 215 -10.32 13.85 -7.24
N ASP A 216 -10.69 13.66 -8.49
CA ASP A 216 -10.48 14.65 -9.55
C ASP A 216 -11.23 15.94 -9.22
N ALA A 217 -10.54 17.07 -9.28
CA ALA A 217 -11.08 18.40 -9.03
C ALA A 217 -10.57 19.43 -10.05
N GLN A 218 -11.39 20.43 -10.32
CA GLN A 218 -10.99 21.59 -11.11
C GLN A 218 -10.81 22.77 -10.16
N LEU A 219 -9.64 23.37 -10.19
CA LEU A 219 -9.31 24.53 -9.39
C LEU A 219 -9.00 25.72 -10.29
N ILE A 220 -9.39 26.91 -9.83
CA ILE A 220 -8.95 28.16 -10.41
C ILE A 220 -7.78 28.67 -9.58
N VAL A 221 -6.62 28.78 -10.20
CA VAL A 221 -5.39 29.23 -9.54
C VAL A 221 -4.86 30.51 -10.19
N PRO A 222 -4.36 31.48 -9.40
CA PRO A 222 -3.67 32.63 -9.96
C PRO A 222 -2.38 32.17 -10.63
N VAL A 223 -2.12 32.69 -11.82
CA VAL A 223 -0.88 32.44 -12.57
C VAL A 223 0.08 33.57 -12.28
N LEU A 224 1.23 33.27 -11.69
CA LEU A 224 2.30 34.25 -11.49
C LEU A 224 3.25 34.27 -12.69
N ASP A 225 3.64 33.09 -13.16
CA ASP A 225 4.50 32.92 -14.33
C ASP A 225 4.44 31.44 -14.80
N TYR A 226 5.01 31.18 -15.98
CA TYR A 226 5.18 29.82 -16.48
C TYR A 226 6.57 29.29 -16.10
N SER A 227 6.61 28.10 -15.54
CA SER A 227 7.88 27.44 -15.22
C SER A 227 8.53 26.93 -16.49
N ILE A 228 9.63 27.57 -16.88
CA ILE A 228 10.48 27.12 -17.97
C ILE A 228 11.71 26.45 -17.37
N PRO A 229 12.03 25.18 -17.74
CA PRO A 229 13.24 24.52 -17.25
C PRO A 229 14.48 25.34 -17.63
N THR A 230 15.34 25.58 -16.67
CA THR A 230 16.63 26.29 -16.90
C THR A 230 17.74 25.33 -17.29
N LYS A 231 17.55 24.02 -17.03
CA LYS A 231 18.54 23.00 -17.37
C LYS A 231 18.44 22.65 -18.85
N GLU A 232 19.56 22.80 -19.56
CA GLU A 232 19.69 22.36 -20.94
C GLU A 232 19.90 20.84 -21.04
N CYS A 233 19.36 20.24 -22.11
CA CYS A 233 19.60 18.82 -22.39
C CYS A 233 21.04 18.66 -22.87
N CYS A 234 21.83 17.86 -22.14
CA CYS A 234 23.20 17.51 -22.55
C CYS A 234 23.16 16.21 -23.36
N ASP A 235 23.56 16.24 -24.61
CA ASP A 235 23.69 15.07 -25.48
C ASP A 235 24.88 14.15 -25.12
N ASN A 236 25.65 14.49 -24.09
CA ASN A 236 26.86 13.77 -23.69
C ASN A 236 26.73 13.17 -22.29
N PRO A 237 26.95 11.83 -22.10
CA PRO A 237 26.85 11.17 -20.81
C PRO A 237 27.94 11.57 -19.78
N GLY A 238 28.75 12.60 -20.08
CA GLY A 238 29.83 13.09 -19.24
C GLY A 238 29.60 14.46 -18.58
N CYS A 239 28.44 15.11 -18.77
CA CYS A 239 28.13 16.35 -18.06
C CYS A 239 27.62 16.05 -16.66
N THR A 240 28.53 15.88 -15.74
CA THR A 240 28.25 15.93 -14.30
C THR A 240 28.35 17.38 -13.85
N GLU A 241 27.28 18.16 -13.98
CA GLU A 241 27.10 19.34 -13.13
C GLU A 241 26.39 18.86 -11.86
N ASP A 242 27.04 19.07 -10.72
CA ASP A 242 26.55 18.69 -9.40
C ASP A 242 25.17 19.32 -9.12
N PRO A 243 24.15 18.56 -8.74
CA PRO A 243 22.80 19.09 -8.49
C PRO A 243 22.61 19.66 -7.08
N CYS A 244 23.67 20.05 -6.37
CA CYS A 244 23.60 20.51 -4.99
C CYS A 244 24.30 21.86 -4.79
N GLU A 245 23.78 22.93 -5.39
CA GLU A 245 23.96 24.29 -4.86
C GLU A 245 22.62 25.04 -4.99
N MET A 246 21.79 24.91 -3.94
CA MET A 246 20.80 25.89 -3.49
C MET A 246 20.65 25.80 -1.99
#